data_949e684873790003fdbf001b5d9ff942
#
_entry.id   949e684873790003fdbf001b5d9ff942
#
_cell.length_a   1.000
_cell.length_b   1.000
_cell.length_c   1.000
_cell.angle_alpha   90.00
_cell.angle_beta   90.00
_cell.angle_gamma   90.00
#
_symmetry.space_group_name_H-M   'P 1'
#
loop_
_entity.id
_entity.type
_entity.pdbx_description
1 polymer ?
#
loop_
_entity_poly.entity_id
_entity_poly.type
_entity_poly.pdbx_seq_one_letter_code
_entity_poly.pdbx_strand_id
1 'polypeptide(L)'
;MSSHSPHGQSSLRTVQVLGGGNAGSSAHVRSLAAGLVARGVRVTVCAPGEADDTYDFTGAGAEHVHVPRSSDPGSVAALRAACTDADLVHAHGLHASFRAVLALGGRRTPLIVTWHNRAHAEGARAHLLRLLERRVARTATVVLGTTSDLVDRARRTGARDARLAAVALPRPRRTEGHEESEPPPSKLRAELGAMGRPLCMAVGSLDGHRGHGLLLDAARVWRGLDPVPLVVVAGEGPQRAELQRQIDGEELPVRLLGRRDDVGELLAAADLALLPGGGGESRSVLAQEALHARVPLVATLTGGVRELVGDAAELVPPHDPAAFAAAVVRLLDDPERAELLRDLGTRQAAGWPTEDETVAQVLSVYDELTQPQPMI
;
A
#
# COMPACT_ATOMS: atom_id res chain seq x y z
N MET A 1 12.01 -50.35 25.76
CA MET A 1 12.27 -48.91 25.47
C MET A 1 11.59 -48.60 24.14
N SER A 2 10.34 -48.16 24.20
CA SER A 2 9.56 -47.80 23.01
C SER A 2 9.84 -46.33 22.68
N SER A 3 10.54 -46.12 21.58
CA SER A 3 10.77 -44.79 21.01
C SER A 3 9.45 -44.30 20.39
N HIS A 4 8.77 -43.38 21.06
CA HIS A 4 7.72 -42.59 20.46
C HIS A 4 8.35 -41.63 19.47
N SER A 5 8.22 -41.89 18.19
CA SER A 5 8.47 -40.91 17.14
C SER A 5 7.48 -39.75 17.33
N PRO A 6 7.89 -38.49 17.31
CA PRO A 6 6.94 -37.38 17.32
C PRO A 6 6.09 -37.46 16.06
N HIS A 7 4.78 -37.51 16.22
CA HIS A 7 3.82 -37.39 15.13
C HIS A 7 4.19 -36.13 14.31
N GLY A 8 4.53 -36.35 13.04
CA GLY A 8 4.77 -35.27 12.10
C GLY A 8 3.54 -34.35 12.08
N GLN A 9 3.65 -33.19 12.64
CA GLN A 9 2.65 -32.14 12.46
C GLN A 9 2.56 -31.87 10.96
N SER A 10 1.41 -32.16 10.37
CA SER A 10 1.12 -31.80 8.99
C SER A 10 1.38 -30.31 8.86
N SER A 11 2.24 -29.90 7.92
CA SER A 11 2.53 -28.49 7.71
C SER A 11 1.26 -27.72 7.42
N LEU A 12 1.05 -26.60 8.13
CA LEU A 12 -0.11 -25.71 7.96
C LEU A 12 -0.28 -25.33 6.48
N ARG A 13 -1.49 -25.45 5.93
CA ARG A 13 -1.83 -25.14 4.54
C ARG A 13 -2.70 -23.88 4.50
N THR A 14 -2.17 -22.84 3.88
CA THR A 14 -2.85 -21.55 3.79
C THR A 14 -3.11 -21.15 2.36
N VAL A 15 -4.25 -20.53 2.11
CA VAL A 15 -4.59 -19.92 0.82
C VAL A 15 -4.64 -18.40 0.99
N GLN A 16 -3.75 -17.70 0.27
CA GLN A 16 -3.74 -16.24 0.18
C GLN A 16 -4.57 -15.80 -1.02
N VAL A 17 -5.57 -14.95 -0.84
CA VAL A 17 -6.47 -14.53 -1.91
C VAL A 17 -6.23 -13.06 -2.25
N LEU A 18 -5.82 -12.80 -3.50
CA LEU A 18 -5.63 -11.47 -4.05
C LEU A 18 -6.73 -11.12 -5.07
N GLY A 19 -7.19 -9.90 -5.06
CA GLY A 19 -8.26 -9.40 -5.93
C GLY A 19 -7.83 -8.47 -7.04
N GLY A 20 -6.57 -8.47 -7.43
CA GLY A 20 -6.03 -7.44 -8.32
C GLY A 20 -5.87 -6.11 -7.57
N GLY A 21 -5.32 -6.18 -6.37
CA GLY A 21 -5.01 -5.05 -5.50
C GLY A 21 -3.98 -4.08 -6.12
N ASN A 22 -3.71 -3.00 -5.41
CA ASN A 22 -2.61 -2.10 -5.76
C ASN A 22 -1.26 -2.78 -5.58
N ALA A 23 -0.21 -2.18 -6.12
CA ALA A 23 1.15 -2.70 -6.05
C ALA A 23 1.59 -3.03 -4.60
N GLY A 24 1.22 -2.19 -3.63
CA GLY A 24 1.58 -2.40 -2.22
C GLY A 24 0.98 -3.67 -1.61
N SER A 25 -0.30 -3.99 -1.90
CA SER A 25 -0.92 -5.22 -1.36
C SER A 25 -0.34 -6.48 -2.00
N SER A 26 0.00 -6.44 -3.29
CA SER A 26 0.61 -7.59 -3.98
C SER A 26 2.06 -7.83 -3.51
N ALA A 27 2.86 -6.79 -3.35
CA ALA A 27 4.19 -6.86 -2.79
C ALA A 27 4.17 -7.39 -1.33
N HIS A 28 3.21 -6.93 -0.52
CA HIS A 28 3.01 -7.45 0.83
C HIS A 28 2.72 -8.95 0.83
N VAL A 29 1.80 -9.43 -0.04
CA VAL A 29 1.46 -10.87 -0.10
C VAL A 29 2.64 -11.69 -0.57
N ARG A 30 3.45 -11.18 -1.48
CA ARG A 30 4.69 -11.85 -1.90
C ARG A 30 5.67 -12.00 -0.73
N SER A 31 5.93 -10.92 0.01
CA SER A 31 6.80 -10.95 1.20
C SER A 31 6.24 -11.88 2.28
N LEU A 32 4.94 -11.79 2.57
CA LEU A 32 4.26 -12.68 3.52
C LEU A 32 4.36 -14.15 3.10
N ALA A 33 4.12 -14.47 1.83
CA ALA A 33 4.22 -15.84 1.31
C ALA A 33 5.64 -16.39 1.47
N ALA A 34 6.67 -15.63 1.08
CA ALA A 34 8.07 -16.01 1.25
C ALA A 34 8.40 -16.29 2.73
N GLY A 35 8.00 -15.41 3.63
CA GLY A 35 8.27 -15.57 5.06
C GLY A 35 7.51 -16.75 5.71
N LEU A 36 6.30 -17.04 5.27
CA LEU A 36 5.52 -18.20 5.71
C LEU A 36 6.14 -19.52 5.21
N VAL A 37 6.52 -19.58 3.92
CA VAL A 37 7.19 -20.74 3.31
C VAL A 37 8.51 -21.01 4.02
N ALA A 38 9.31 -19.99 4.32
CA ALA A 38 10.56 -20.14 5.07
C ALA A 38 10.35 -20.70 6.48
N ARG A 39 9.14 -20.61 7.03
CA ARG A 39 8.74 -21.19 8.33
C ARG A 39 7.99 -22.53 8.22
N GLY A 40 8.01 -23.15 7.03
CA GLY A 40 7.44 -24.47 6.79
C GLY A 40 5.93 -24.49 6.52
N VAL A 41 5.29 -23.34 6.31
CA VAL A 41 3.88 -23.26 5.91
C VAL A 41 3.76 -23.55 4.42
N ARG A 42 2.77 -24.34 4.02
CA ARG A 42 2.40 -24.50 2.61
C ARG A 42 1.48 -23.35 2.20
N VAL A 43 1.93 -22.55 1.26
CA VAL A 43 1.22 -21.35 0.82
C VAL A 43 0.76 -21.50 -0.62
N THR A 44 -0.53 -21.36 -0.87
CA THR A 44 -1.11 -21.20 -2.21
C THR A 44 -1.57 -19.75 -2.37
N VAL A 45 -1.14 -19.08 -3.43
CA VAL A 45 -1.58 -17.71 -3.77
C VAL A 45 -2.58 -17.77 -4.91
N CYS A 46 -3.83 -17.42 -4.63
CA CYS A 46 -4.90 -17.28 -5.62
C CYS A 46 -4.94 -15.84 -6.13
N ALA A 47 -4.45 -15.62 -7.34
CA ALA A 47 -4.34 -14.31 -7.97
C ALA A 47 -4.55 -14.38 -9.49
N PRO A 48 -4.84 -13.26 -10.20
CA PRO A 48 -4.77 -13.21 -11.65
C PRO A 48 -3.39 -13.62 -12.17
N GLY A 49 -3.32 -14.22 -13.36
CA GLY A 49 -2.06 -14.75 -13.93
C GLY A 49 -0.97 -13.68 -14.03
N GLU A 50 -1.34 -12.50 -14.54
CA GLU A 50 -0.42 -11.35 -14.65
C GLU A 50 0.16 -10.85 -13.31
N ALA A 51 -0.41 -11.27 -12.19
CA ALA A 51 0.13 -10.91 -10.89
C ALA A 51 1.34 -11.79 -10.52
N ASP A 52 1.38 -13.04 -10.93
CA ASP A 52 2.56 -13.88 -10.72
C ASP A 52 3.73 -13.45 -11.61
N ASP A 53 3.45 -13.09 -12.87
CA ASP A 53 4.46 -12.54 -13.79
C ASP A 53 5.15 -11.27 -13.23
N THR A 54 4.39 -10.48 -12.45
CA THR A 54 4.88 -9.22 -11.90
C THR A 54 5.54 -9.38 -10.53
N TYR A 55 4.99 -10.23 -9.67
CA TYR A 55 5.40 -10.31 -8.25
C TYR A 55 6.13 -11.60 -7.90
N ASP A 56 6.18 -12.59 -8.80
CA ASP A 56 6.92 -13.84 -8.63
C ASP A 56 6.61 -14.56 -7.31
N PHE A 57 5.33 -14.90 -7.11
CA PHE A 57 4.90 -15.69 -5.94
C PHE A 57 5.48 -17.09 -5.97
N THR A 58 5.60 -17.66 -7.17
CA THR A 58 6.19 -18.98 -7.39
C THR A 58 7.68 -19.00 -7.00
N GLY A 59 8.44 -17.98 -7.37
CA GLY A 59 9.84 -17.82 -6.94
C GLY A 59 9.98 -17.54 -5.43
N ALA A 60 8.93 -17.06 -4.78
CA ALA A 60 8.86 -16.96 -3.31
C ALA A 60 8.59 -18.31 -2.63
N GLY A 61 8.42 -19.40 -3.39
CA GLY A 61 8.16 -20.76 -2.90
C GLY A 61 6.68 -21.08 -2.64
N ALA A 62 5.76 -20.19 -3.04
CA ALA A 62 4.32 -20.45 -2.97
C ALA A 62 3.81 -21.14 -4.24
N GLU A 63 2.73 -21.89 -4.12
CA GLU A 63 1.98 -22.37 -5.28
C GLU A 63 1.10 -21.22 -5.81
N HIS A 64 1.15 -20.92 -7.12
CA HIS A 64 0.25 -19.96 -7.72
C HIS A 64 -0.92 -20.65 -8.41
N VAL A 65 -2.15 -20.21 -8.08
CA VAL A 65 -3.38 -20.65 -8.73
C VAL A 65 -4.03 -19.46 -9.40
N HIS A 66 -4.18 -19.53 -10.72
CA HIS A 66 -4.86 -18.48 -11.49
C HIS A 66 -6.34 -18.40 -11.10
N VAL A 67 -6.73 -17.25 -10.55
CA VAL A 67 -8.13 -16.91 -10.26
C VAL A 67 -8.43 -15.54 -10.85
N PRO A 68 -9.34 -15.42 -11.84
CA PRO A 68 -9.70 -14.14 -12.44
C PRO A 68 -10.19 -13.11 -11.42
N ARG A 69 -10.10 -11.83 -11.76
CA ARG A 69 -10.53 -10.71 -10.88
C ARG A 69 -12.04 -10.62 -10.68
N SER A 70 -12.82 -11.31 -11.52
CA SER A 70 -14.27 -11.30 -11.46
C SER A 70 -14.86 -12.05 -10.25
N SER A 71 -16.12 -11.79 -9.95
CA SER A 71 -16.89 -12.54 -8.96
C SER A 71 -17.96 -13.42 -9.61
N ASP A 72 -17.74 -13.82 -10.86
CA ASP A 72 -18.61 -14.75 -11.59
C ASP A 72 -18.54 -16.16 -10.97
N PRO A 73 -19.53 -17.02 -11.27
CA PRO A 73 -19.60 -18.37 -10.71
C PRO A 73 -18.36 -19.23 -10.98
N GLY A 74 -17.73 -19.08 -12.16
CA GLY A 74 -16.53 -19.83 -12.54
C GLY A 74 -15.32 -19.45 -11.68
N SER A 75 -15.08 -18.15 -11.50
CA SER A 75 -14.02 -17.62 -10.63
C SER A 75 -14.20 -18.02 -9.17
N VAL A 76 -15.44 -18.01 -8.67
CA VAL A 76 -15.76 -18.46 -7.30
C VAL A 76 -15.57 -19.96 -7.17
N ALA A 77 -15.91 -20.76 -8.19
CA ALA A 77 -15.72 -22.21 -8.19
C ALA A 77 -14.21 -22.58 -8.20
N ALA A 78 -13.40 -21.90 -8.99
CA ALA A 78 -11.95 -22.07 -9.00
C ALA A 78 -11.34 -21.75 -7.63
N LEU A 79 -11.74 -20.64 -7.02
CA LEU A 79 -11.28 -20.28 -5.66
C LEU A 79 -11.77 -21.31 -4.61
N ARG A 80 -13.00 -21.80 -4.73
CA ARG A 80 -13.53 -22.86 -3.86
C ARG A 80 -12.72 -24.16 -3.97
N ALA A 81 -12.31 -24.53 -5.17
CA ALA A 81 -11.46 -25.71 -5.40
C ALA A 81 -10.08 -25.53 -4.75
N ALA A 82 -9.43 -24.37 -4.95
CA ALA A 82 -8.15 -24.05 -4.31
C ALA A 82 -8.21 -24.06 -2.77
N CYS A 83 -9.36 -23.72 -2.19
CA CYS A 83 -9.57 -23.71 -0.74
C CYS A 83 -9.99 -25.08 -0.17
N THR A 84 -10.02 -26.17 -0.95
CA THR A 84 -10.60 -27.45 -0.50
C THR A 84 -9.86 -28.03 0.69
N ASP A 85 -8.54 -28.04 0.62
CA ASP A 85 -7.66 -28.63 1.64
C ASP A 85 -6.96 -27.59 2.52
N ALA A 86 -7.41 -26.34 2.47
CA ALA A 86 -6.84 -25.26 3.26
C ALA A 86 -7.26 -25.37 4.73
N ASP A 87 -6.30 -25.26 5.63
CA ASP A 87 -6.55 -25.16 7.08
C ASP A 87 -7.09 -23.78 7.44
N LEU A 88 -6.72 -22.75 6.67
CA LEU A 88 -7.28 -21.39 6.73
C LEU A 88 -7.15 -20.66 5.39
N VAL A 89 -7.95 -19.60 5.23
CA VAL A 89 -7.91 -18.70 4.06
C VAL A 89 -7.68 -17.26 4.53
N HIS A 90 -6.72 -16.58 3.90
CA HIS A 90 -6.42 -15.18 4.18
C HIS A 90 -6.63 -14.34 2.91
N ALA A 91 -7.59 -13.43 2.94
CA ALA A 91 -7.94 -12.60 1.80
C ALA A 91 -7.51 -11.14 1.99
N HIS A 92 -6.97 -10.52 0.93
CA HIS A 92 -6.37 -9.20 0.96
C HIS A 92 -7.23 -8.18 0.17
N GLY A 93 -7.82 -7.24 0.90
CA GLY A 93 -8.72 -6.21 0.37
C GLY A 93 -10.17 -6.67 0.20
N LEU A 94 -11.10 -5.71 0.03
CA LEU A 94 -12.55 -5.96 0.09
C LEU A 94 -13.04 -6.96 -0.97
N HIS A 95 -12.59 -6.80 -2.22
CA HIS A 95 -13.08 -7.65 -3.32
C HIS A 95 -12.59 -9.10 -3.21
N ALA A 96 -11.33 -9.31 -2.84
CA ALA A 96 -10.78 -10.63 -2.56
C ALA A 96 -11.51 -11.30 -1.41
N SER A 97 -11.74 -10.55 -0.34
CA SER A 97 -12.45 -11.00 0.83
C SER A 97 -13.89 -11.41 0.53
N PHE A 98 -14.60 -10.64 -0.29
CA PHE A 98 -15.97 -10.99 -0.69
C PHE A 98 -16.00 -12.28 -1.52
N ARG A 99 -15.06 -12.47 -2.44
CA ARG A 99 -14.93 -13.73 -3.20
C ARG A 99 -14.62 -14.92 -2.30
N ALA A 100 -13.72 -14.72 -1.32
CA ALA A 100 -13.43 -15.75 -0.31
C ALA A 100 -14.68 -16.12 0.52
N VAL A 101 -15.49 -15.14 0.92
CA VAL A 101 -16.78 -15.37 1.59
C VAL A 101 -17.72 -16.24 0.74
N LEU A 102 -17.79 -15.97 -0.57
CA LEU A 102 -18.61 -16.78 -1.49
C LEU A 102 -18.03 -18.19 -1.70
N ALA A 103 -16.73 -18.30 -1.85
CA ALA A 103 -16.04 -19.58 -2.03
C ALA A 103 -16.14 -20.48 -0.80
N LEU A 104 -16.05 -19.92 0.39
CA LEU A 104 -16.11 -20.63 1.67
C LEU A 104 -17.55 -20.86 2.18
N GLY A 105 -18.56 -20.40 1.46
CA GLY A 105 -19.94 -20.55 1.89
C GLY A 105 -20.29 -21.99 2.33
N GLY A 106 -20.68 -22.15 3.61
CA GLY A 106 -21.00 -23.45 4.23
C GLY A 106 -19.82 -24.27 4.75
N ARG A 107 -18.57 -23.79 4.62
CA ARG A 107 -17.37 -24.44 5.19
C ARG A 107 -17.01 -23.86 6.56
N ARG A 108 -16.33 -24.67 7.39
CA ARG A 108 -15.83 -24.25 8.71
C ARG A 108 -14.40 -23.68 8.65
N THR A 109 -13.78 -23.62 7.47
CA THR A 109 -12.44 -23.08 7.28
C THR A 109 -12.37 -21.62 7.74
N PRO A 110 -11.49 -21.25 8.69
CA PRO A 110 -11.35 -19.90 9.16
C PRO A 110 -10.99 -18.94 8.02
N LEU A 111 -11.64 -17.77 8.00
CA LEU A 111 -11.37 -16.69 7.07
C LEU A 111 -10.74 -15.50 7.80
N ILE A 112 -9.51 -15.18 7.45
CA ILE A 112 -8.82 -13.96 7.85
C ILE A 112 -8.92 -12.98 6.70
N VAL A 113 -9.10 -11.71 7.03
CA VAL A 113 -9.19 -10.63 6.03
C VAL A 113 -8.26 -9.50 6.41
N THR A 114 -7.37 -9.08 5.51
CA THR A 114 -6.60 -7.85 5.68
C THR A 114 -7.20 -6.71 4.86
N TRP A 115 -7.56 -5.63 5.53
CA TRP A 115 -7.95 -4.37 4.89
C TRP A 115 -6.74 -3.46 4.78
N HIS A 116 -6.30 -3.21 3.53
CA HIS A 116 -5.16 -2.35 3.23
C HIS A 116 -5.56 -0.89 3.03
N ASN A 117 -6.75 -0.66 2.45
CA ASN A 117 -7.25 0.67 2.11
C ASN A 117 -8.76 0.73 2.32
N ARG A 118 -9.29 1.94 2.42
CA ARG A 118 -10.73 2.17 2.30
C ARG A 118 -11.17 1.96 0.85
N ALA A 119 -12.28 1.28 0.66
CA ALA A 119 -12.95 1.26 -0.64
C ALA A 119 -13.66 2.60 -0.85
N HIS A 120 -13.33 3.29 -1.94
CA HIS A 120 -13.96 4.54 -2.32
C HIS A 120 -14.98 4.34 -3.43
N ALA A 121 -16.15 4.90 -3.26
CA ALA A 121 -17.13 5.09 -4.30
C ALA A 121 -18.13 6.17 -3.86
N GLU A 122 -18.84 6.72 -4.83
CA GLU A 122 -19.87 7.72 -4.63
C GLU A 122 -21.25 7.17 -4.99
N GLY A 123 -22.29 7.82 -4.52
CA GLY A 123 -23.67 7.49 -4.87
C GLY A 123 -24.10 6.06 -4.51
N ALA A 124 -24.83 5.43 -5.41
CA ALA A 124 -25.37 4.06 -5.24
C ALA A 124 -24.27 3.01 -5.04
N ARG A 125 -23.11 3.19 -5.69
CA ARG A 125 -21.96 2.28 -5.58
C ARG A 125 -21.37 2.29 -4.16
N ALA A 126 -21.37 3.44 -3.49
CA ALA A 126 -20.94 3.54 -2.09
C ALA A 126 -21.84 2.72 -1.15
N HIS A 127 -23.15 2.69 -1.43
CA HIS A 127 -24.09 1.87 -0.66
C HIS A 127 -23.80 0.37 -0.82
N LEU A 128 -23.57 -0.08 -2.06
CA LEU A 128 -23.20 -1.46 -2.35
C LEU A 128 -21.90 -1.85 -1.63
N LEU A 129 -20.87 -1.01 -1.70
CA LEU A 129 -19.60 -1.28 -1.03
C LEU A 129 -19.79 -1.42 0.49
N ARG A 130 -20.61 -0.59 1.11
CA ARG A 130 -20.93 -0.72 2.54
C ARG A 130 -21.62 -2.05 2.89
N LEU A 131 -22.49 -2.56 2.03
CA LEU A 131 -23.11 -3.87 2.21
C LEU A 131 -22.08 -5.00 2.09
N LEU A 132 -21.18 -4.92 1.11
CA LEU A 132 -20.08 -5.89 0.94
C LEU A 132 -19.14 -5.87 2.15
N GLU A 133 -18.75 -4.69 2.63
CA GLU A 133 -17.93 -4.55 3.85
C GLU A 133 -18.59 -5.20 5.06
N ARG A 134 -19.89 -4.94 5.27
CA ARG A 134 -20.66 -5.56 6.36
C ARG A 134 -20.71 -7.08 6.23
N ARG A 135 -20.92 -7.59 5.03
CA ARG A 135 -20.95 -9.04 4.79
C ARG A 135 -19.62 -9.68 5.11
N VAL A 136 -18.52 -9.07 4.62
CA VAL A 136 -17.16 -9.53 4.85
C VAL A 136 -16.81 -9.46 6.34
N ALA A 137 -16.99 -8.30 6.98
CA ALA A 137 -16.66 -8.10 8.40
C ALA A 137 -17.37 -9.09 9.35
N ARG A 138 -18.64 -9.40 9.07
CA ARG A 138 -19.42 -10.34 9.88
C ARG A 138 -19.09 -11.81 9.63
N THR A 139 -18.54 -12.13 8.46
CA THR A 139 -18.21 -13.51 8.07
C THR A 139 -16.77 -13.87 8.43
N ALA A 140 -15.87 -12.91 8.38
CA ALA A 140 -14.47 -13.12 8.73
C ALA A 140 -14.32 -13.56 10.19
N THR A 141 -13.44 -14.52 10.44
CA THR A 141 -13.04 -14.94 11.78
C THR A 141 -12.25 -13.82 12.45
N VAL A 142 -11.29 -13.25 11.72
CA VAL A 142 -10.48 -12.10 12.14
C VAL A 142 -10.38 -11.10 10.98
N VAL A 143 -10.54 -9.81 11.31
CA VAL A 143 -10.25 -8.71 10.37
C VAL A 143 -8.97 -8.00 10.83
N LEU A 144 -7.97 -7.97 9.98
CA LEU A 144 -6.72 -7.25 10.18
C LEU A 144 -6.79 -5.91 9.47
N GLY A 145 -6.71 -4.82 10.22
CA GLY A 145 -6.61 -3.47 9.66
C GLY A 145 -5.17 -2.99 9.64
N THR A 146 -4.68 -2.48 8.51
CA THR A 146 -3.31 -1.95 8.43
C THR A 146 -3.13 -0.62 9.15
N THR A 147 -4.22 0.00 9.61
CA THR A 147 -4.25 1.23 10.42
C THR A 147 -5.36 1.14 11.46
N SER A 148 -5.23 1.91 12.54
CA SER A 148 -6.22 1.99 13.61
C SER A 148 -7.61 2.39 13.09
N ASP A 149 -7.67 3.30 12.12
CA ASP A 149 -8.91 3.71 11.46
C ASP A 149 -9.63 2.57 10.72
N LEU A 150 -8.87 1.68 10.06
CA LEU A 150 -9.43 0.48 9.42
C LEU A 150 -9.93 -0.54 10.44
N VAL A 151 -9.24 -0.70 11.56
CA VAL A 151 -9.69 -1.53 12.68
C VAL A 151 -11.01 -1.02 13.25
N ASP A 152 -11.11 0.28 13.52
CA ASP A 152 -12.33 0.90 14.01
C ASP A 152 -13.47 0.81 12.99
N ARG A 153 -13.16 0.94 11.70
CA ARG A 153 -14.12 0.72 10.64
C ARG A 153 -14.64 -0.73 10.63
N ALA A 154 -13.75 -1.71 10.77
CA ALA A 154 -14.12 -3.12 10.83
C ALA A 154 -15.07 -3.39 11.99
N ARG A 155 -14.78 -2.86 13.18
CA ARG A 155 -15.65 -2.96 14.38
C ARG A 155 -17.02 -2.34 14.13
N ARG A 156 -17.06 -1.10 13.62
CA ARG A 156 -18.33 -0.41 13.27
C ARG A 156 -19.13 -1.14 12.20
N THR A 157 -18.48 -1.91 11.32
CA THR A 157 -19.14 -2.70 10.28
C THR A 157 -19.61 -4.07 10.77
N GLY A 158 -19.21 -4.48 11.96
CA GLY A 158 -19.70 -5.69 12.64
C GLY A 158 -18.70 -6.85 12.66
N ALA A 159 -17.39 -6.57 12.52
CA ALA A 159 -16.35 -7.57 12.79
C ALA A 159 -16.39 -7.98 14.28
N ARG A 160 -16.31 -9.29 14.53
CA ARG A 160 -16.27 -9.85 15.89
C ARG A 160 -14.91 -9.71 16.52
N ASP A 161 -13.88 -9.88 15.69
CA ASP A 161 -12.48 -9.70 16.05
C ASP A 161 -11.82 -8.81 14.99
N ALA A 162 -11.31 -7.67 15.41
CA ALA A 162 -10.61 -6.72 14.54
C ALA A 162 -9.34 -6.25 15.24
N ARG A 163 -8.21 -6.52 14.61
CA ARG A 163 -6.86 -6.28 15.15
C ARG A 163 -6.04 -5.40 14.22
N LEU A 164 -5.12 -4.64 14.80
CA LEU A 164 -4.12 -3.91 14.02
C LEU A 164 -3.07 -4.91 13.51
N ALA A 165 -2.84 -4.88 12.20
CA ALA A 165 -1.73 -5.58 11.57
C ALA A 165 -0.90 -4.56 10.80
N ALA A 166 0.20 -4.16 11.35
CA ALA A 166 1.15 -3.35 10.62
C ALA A 166 1.75 -4.18 9.48
N VAL A 167 1.73 -3.60 8.29
CA VAL A 167 2.26 -4.21 7.08
C VAL A 167 3.61 -3.59 6.79
N ALA A 168 4.68 -4.37 6.88
CA ALA A 168 5.95 -3.97 6.31
C ALA A 168 5.82 -3.96 4.79
N LEU A 169 6.26 -2.89 4.13
CA LEU A 169 6.49 -2.91 2.69
C LEU A 169 7.93 -3.37 2.46
N PRO A 170 8.13 -4.29 1.49
CA PRO A 170 9.48 -4.65 1.09
C PRO A 170 10.24 -3.38 0.74
N ARG A 171 11.43 -3.22 1.30
CA ARG A 171 12.32 -2.14 0.85
C ARG A 171 12.57 -2.35 -0.63
N PRO A 172 12.58 -1.28 -1.46
CA PRO A 172 13.02 -1.40 -2.82
C PRO A 172 14.36 -2.14 -2.81
N ARG A 173 14.46 -3.28 -3.48
CA ARG A 173 15.76 -3.92 -3.67
C ARG A 173 16.59 -2.92 -4.46
N ARG A 174 17.58 -2.31 -3.83
CA ARG A 174 18.71 -1.79 -4.59
C ARG A 174 19.23 -3.00 -5.35
N THR A 175 19.16 -2.97 -6.65
CA THR A 175 19.72 -4.01 -7.50
C THR A 175 21.22 -4.06 -7.17
N GLU A 176 21.61 -5.09 -6.38
CA GLU A 176 23.02 -5.38 -6.13
C GLU A 176 23.65 -5.58 -7.50
N GLY A 177 24.50 -4.66 -7.94
CA GLY A 177 25.15 -4.70 -9.23
C GLY A 177 25.01 -3.45 -10.10
N HIS A 178 24.25 -2.43 -9.69
CA HIS A 178 24.11 -1.17 -10.41
C HIS A 178 24.79 0.01 -9.69
N GLU A 179 25.76 -0.24 -8.80
CA GLU A 179 26.52 0.84 -8.13
C GLU A 179 27.30 1.72 -9.11
N GLU A 180 27.52 1.27 -10.35
CA GLU A 180 28.31 2.03 -11.35
C GLU A 180 27.47 2.80 -12.39
N SER A 181 26.13 2.73 -12.38
CA SER A 181 25.30 3.35 -13.44
C SER A 181 24.10 4.17 -13.00
N GLU A 182 23.90 4.42 -11.70
CA GLU A 182 22.87 5.40 -11.28
C GLU A 182 23.31 6.80 -11.74
N PRO A 183 22.49 7.51 -12.55
CA PRO A 183 22.86 8.87 -12.94
C PRO A 183 22.93 9.73 -11.68
N PRO A 184 23.99 10.54 -11.51
CA PRO A 184 24.06 11.41 -10.34
C PRO A 184 22.80 12.29 -10.27
N PRO A 185 22.28 12.63 -9.07
CA PRO A 185 21.08 13.46 -8.90
C PRO A 185 21.10 14.74 -9.74
N SER A 186 22.29 15.30 -9.99
CA SER A 186 22.48 16.47 -10.85
C SER A 186 22.14 16.21 -12.33
N LYS A 187 22.44 15.02 -12.85
CA LYS A 187 22.08 14.66 -14.24
C LYS A 187 20.57 14.52 -14.39
N LEU A 188 19.92 13.83 -13.45
CA LEU A 188 18.46 13.67 -13.47
C LEU A 188 17.74 15.03 -13.31
N ARG A 189 18.25 15.91 -12.44
CA ARG A 189 17.73 17.29 -12.31
C ARG A 189 17.88 18.09 -13.61
N ALA A 190 18.99 17.93 -14.34
CA ALA A 190 19.18 18.58 -15.65
C ALA A 190 18.18 18.05 -16.69
N GLU A 191 17.97 16.74 -16.78
CA GLU A 191 17.00 16.10 -17.68
C GLU A 191 15.56 16.53 -17.39
N LEU A 192 15.24 16.73 -16.12
CA LEU A 192 13.94 17.23 -15.67
C LEU A 192 13.80 18.76 -15.81
N GLY A 193 14.87 19.50 -16.12
CA GLY A 193 14.84 20.97 -16.16
C GLY A 193 14.71 21.62 -14.77
N ALA A 194 15.25 20.95 -13.74
CA ALA A 194 15.20 21.39 -12.33
C ALA A 194 16.54 21.99 -11.85
N MET A 195 17.45 22.34 -12.78
CA MET A 195 18.71 23.00 -12.41
C MET A 195 18.43 24.39 -11.85
N GLY A 196 18.97 24.68 -10.67
CA GLY A 196 18.84 25.99 -10.03
C GLY A 196 17.44 26.33 -9.49
N ARG A 197 16.55 25.34 -9.39
CA ARG A 197 15.19 25.52 -8.83
C ARG A 197 14.79 24.32 -7.95
N PRO A 198 13.91 24.49 -6.97
CA PRO A 198 13.43 23.39 -6.16
C PRO A 198 12.71 22.34 -7.01
N LEU A 199 12.96 21.06 -6.71
CA LEU A 199 12.29 19.91 -7.32
C LEU A 199 11.38 19.24 -6.31
N CYS A 200 10.08 19.28 -6.56
CA CYS A 200 9.07 18.59 -5.76
C CYS A 200 8.54 17.36 -6.51
N MET A 201 8.37 16.24 -5.81
CA MET A 201 7.97 14.99 -6.43
C MET A 201 6.66 14.46 -5.84
N ALA A 202 5.72 14.07 -6.70
CA ALA A 202 4.54 13.27 -6.35
C ALA A 202 4.54 11.96 -7.13
N VAL A 203 4.01 10.90 -6.52
CA VAL A 203 3.89 9.56 -7.15
C VAL A 203 2.50 9.02 -6.90
N GLY A 204 1.88 8.46 -7.92
CA GLY A 204 0.60 7.76 -7.80
C GLY A 204 -0.16 7.67 -9.11
N SER A 205 -1.19 6.80 -9.14
CA SER A 205 -2.10 6.72 -10.28
C SER A 205 -2.83 8.05 -10.48
N LEU A 206 -3.01 8.47 -11.74
CA LEU A 206 -3.71 9.71 -12.09
C LEU A 206 -5.22 9.50 -12.06
N ASP A 207 -5.74 9.21 -10.86
CA ASP A 207 -7.16 9.00 -10.56
C ASP A 207 -7.74 10.19 -9.76
N GLY A 208 -9.05 10.43 -9.86
CA GLY A 208 -9.71 11.59 -9.25
C GLY A 208 -9.60 11.74 -7.74
N HIS A 209 -9.34 10.64 -7.03
CA HIS A 209 -9.22 10.64 -5.57
C HIS A 209 -7.79 10.81 -5.05
N ARG A 210 -6.80 10.93 -5.95
CA ARG A 210 -5.37 11.03 -5.58
C ARG A 210 -4.91 12.45 -5.24
N GLY A 211 -5.79 13.45 -5.38
CA GLY A 211 -5.48 14.83 -5.01
C GLY A 211 -4.67 15.61 -6.04
N HIS A 212 -4.56 15.11 -7.27
CA HIS A 212 -3.82 15.84 -8.33
C HIS A 212 -4.43 17.21 -8.64
N GLY A 213 -5.77 17.38 -8.54
CA GLY A 213 -6.41 18.68 -8.64
C GLY A 213 -5.93 19.66 -7.57
N LEU A 214 -5.87 19.22 -6.31
CA LEU A 214 -5.31 20.02 -5.21
C LEU A 214 -3.85 20.42 -5.49
N LEU A 215 -3.06 19.51 -6.07
CA LEU A 215 -1.67 19.79 -6.44
C LEU A 215 -1.58 20.88 -7.52
N LEU A 216 -2.44 20.84 -8.55
CA LEU A 216 -2.49 21.88 -9.57
C LEU A 216 -2.95 23.24 -8.99
N ASP A 217 -3.95 23.22 -8.09
CA ASP A 217 -4.40 24.44 -7.39
C ASP A 217 -3.26 25.05 -6.56
N ALA A 218 -2.47 24.25 -5.86
CA ALA A 218 -1.29 24.71 -5.14
C ALA A 218 -0.21 25.25 -6.09
N ALA A 219 0.00 24.58 -7.24
CA ALA A 219 0.99 24.99 -8.24
C ALA A 219 0.71 26.36 -8.85
N ARG A 220 -0.56 26.83 -8.89
CA ARG A 220 -0.90 28.19 -9.29
C ARG A 220 -0.26 29.24 -8.38
N VAL A 221 -0.17 28.96 -7.08
CA VAL A 221 0.50 29.85 -6.11
C VAL A 221 2.00 29.87 -6.36
N TRP A 222 2.61 28.70 -6.59
CA TRP A 222 4.07 28.57 -6.77
C TRP A 222 4.61 29.23 -8.04
N ARG A 223 3.77 29.47 -9.03
CA ARG A 223 4.14 30.19 -10.28
C ARG A 223 4.75 31.57 -10.03
N GLY A 224 4.37 32.20 -8.92
CA GLY A 224 4.84 33.54 -8.54
C GLY A 224 6.11 33.56 -7.69
N LEU A 225 6.71 32.40 -7.41
CA LEU A 225 7.94 32.31 -6.60
C LEU A 225 9.19 32.51 -7.46
N ASP A 226 10.31 32.87 -6.83
CA ASP A 226 11.62 32.95 -7.45
C ASP A 226 12.67 32.33 -6.51
N PRO A 227 13.27 31.21 -6.88
CA PRO A 227 13.01 30.41 -8.09
C PRO A 227 11.68 29.65 -8.03
N VAL A 228 11.01 29.54 -9.18
CA VAL A 228 9.77 28.76 -9.32
C VAL A 228 10.05 27.28 -9.12
N PRO A 229 9.46 26.57 -8.14
CA PRO A 229 9.67 25.15 -7.96
C PRO A 229 9.09 24.34 -9.15
N LEU A 230 9.77 23.26 -9.53
CA LEU A 230 9.26 22.30 -10.49
C LEU A 230 8.59 21.15 -9.73
N VAL A 231 7.36 20.82 -10.10
CA VAL A 231 6.68 19.63 -9.63
C VAL A 231 6.72 18.55 -10.70
N VAL A 232 7.20 17.36 -10.35
CA VAL A 232 7.12 16.18 -11.20
C VAL A 232 6.14 15.17 -10.62
N VAL A 233 5.29 14.61 -11.47
CA VAL A 233 4.31 13.59 -11.08
C VAL A 233 4.61 12.31 -11.85
N ALA A 234 5.05 11.28 -11.13
CA ALA A 234 5.27 9.95 -11.70
C ALA A 234 4.02 9.08 -11.53
N GLY A 235 3.43 8.68 -12.64
CA GLY A 235 2.24 7.84 -12.67
C GLY A 235 1.44 7.96 -13.94
N GLU A 236 0.49 7.04 -14.11
CA GLU A 236 -0.45 6.98 -15.22
C GLU A 236 -1.88 6.83 -14.69
N GLY A 237 -2.87 7.19 -15.50
CA GLY A 237 -4.26 7.00 -15.15
C GLY A 237 -5.23 7.79 -16.02
N PRO A 238 -6.54 7.58 -15.81
CA PRO A 238 -7.58 8.12 -16.69
C PRO A 238 -7.64 9.65 -16.72
N GLN A 239 -7.13 10.33 -15.70
CA GLN A 239 -7.13 11.80 -15.66
C GLN A 239 -5.94 12.46 -16.37
N ARG A 240 -4.98 11.67 -16.92
CA ARG A 240 -3.77 12.23 -17.53
C ARG A 240 -4.07 13.35 -18.55
N ALA A 241 -4.97 13.10 -19.49
CA ALA A 241 -5.28 14.07 -20.54
C ALA A 241 -5.93 15.35 -20.00
N GLU A 242 -6.74 15.25 -18.96
CA GLU A 242 -7.37 16.39 -18.31
C GLU A 242 -6.34 17.22 -17.55
N LEU A 243 -5.52 16.57 -16.73
CA LEU A 243 -4.44 17.23 -15.97
C LEU A 243 -3.46 17.93 -16.92
N GLN A 244 -3.07 17.26 -18.03
CA GLN A 244 -2.14 17.85 -19.01
C GLN A 244 -2.75 19.12 -19.65
N ARG A 245 -4.04 19.10 -20.02
CA ARG A 245 -4.71 20.29 -20.58
C ARG A 245 -4.71 21.46 -19.58
N GLN A 246 -4.93 21.21 -18.30
CA GLN A 246 -4.87 22.24 -17.27
C GLN A 246 -3.46 22.78 -17.09
N ILE A 247 -2.45 21.89 -17.04
CA ILE A 247 -1.04 22.27 -16.92
C ILE A 247 -0.64 23.18 -18.08
N ASP A 248 -0.93 22.77 -19.32
CA ASP A 248 -0.55 23.51 -20.54
C ASP A 248 -1.33 24.83 -20.66
N GLY A 249 -2.65 24.81 -20.40
CA GLY A 249 -3.51 25.97 -20.52
C GLY A 249 -3.21 27.07 -19.51
N GLU A 250 -2.66 26.71 -18.36
CA GLU A 250 -2.33 27.64 -17.28
C GLU A 250 -0.81 27.84 -17.10
N GLU A 251 0.01 27.20 -17.92
CA GLU A 251 1.48 27.22 -17.85
C GLU A 251 1.99 26.87 -16.43
N LEU A 252 1.42 25.81 -15.82
CA LEU A 252 1.78 25.43 -14.46
C LEU A 252 3.17 24.78 -14.41
N PRO A 253 3.95 24.99 -13.35
CA PRO A 253 5.27 24.39 -13.17
C PRO A 253 5.20 22.91 -12.79
N VAL A 254 4.38 22.14 -13.52
CA VAL A 254 4.11 20.70 -13.27
C VAL A 254 4.41 19.90 -14.52
N ARG A 255 5.05 18.73 -14.36
CA ARG A 255 5.33 17.77 -15.45
C ARG A 255 4.81 16.39 -15.09
N LEU A 256 4.00 15.81 -15.99
CA LEU A 256 3.55 14.42 -15.87
C LEU A 256 4.55 13.50 -16.55
N LEU A 257 5.30 12.71 -15.77
CA LEU A 257 6.39 11.87 -16.27
C LEU A 257 5.93 10.53 -16.86
N GLY A 258 4.65 10.15 -16.63
CA GLY A 258 4.19 8.82 -16.95
C GLY A 258 4.63 7.79 -15.89
N ARG A 259 4.48 6.50 -16.21
CA ARG A 259 4.97 5.43 -15.35
C ARG A 259 6.50 5.47 -15.30
N ARG A 260 7.03 5.38 -14.07
CA ARG A 260 8.47 5.38 -13.78
C ARG A 260 8.79 4.20 -12.89
N ASP A 261 9.88 3.52 -13.19
CA ASP A 261 10.42 2.42 -12.38
C ASP A 261 11.60 2.88 -11.50
N ASP A 262 12.15 4.08 -11.78
CA ASP A 262 13.26 4.74 -11.08
C ASP A 262 12.79 5.74 -9.99
N VAL A 263 11.72 5.42 -9.27
CA VAL A 263 11.14 6.30 -8.23
C VAL A 263 12.16 6.64 -7.14
N GLY A 264 13.03 5.70 -6.78
CA GLY A 264 14.09 5.92 -5.80
C GLY A 264 15.10 6.99 -6.23
N GLU A 265 15.50 6.99 -7.51
CA GLU A 265 16.42 7.98 -8.08
C GLU A 265 15.75 9.36 -8.15
N LEU A 266 14.47 9.39 -8.56
CA LEU A 266 13.68 10.62 -8.58
C LEU A 266 13.56 11.23 -7.17
N LEU A 267 13.32 10.40 -6.14
CA LEU A 267 13.31 10.85 -4.75
C LEU A 267 14.68 11.37 -4.31
N ALA A 268 15.75 10.66 -4.63
CA ALA A 268 17.10 11.10 -4.29
C ALA A 268 17.48 12.45 -4.94
N ALA A 269 16.84 12.80 -6.06
CA ALA A 269 17.02 14.09 -6.74
C ALA A 269 16.07 15.19 -6.24
N ALA A 270 15.01 14.83 -5.52
CA ALA A 270 13.97 15.76 -5.08
C ALA A 270 14.34 16.49 -3.78
N ASP A 271 13.91 17.73 -3.67
CA ASP A 271 14.01 18.53 -2.44
C ASP A 271 12.84 18.23 -1.49
N LEU A 272 11.65 17.97 -2.04
CA LEU A 272 10.44 17.62 -1.29
C LEU A 272 9.64 16.51 -1.98
N ALA A 273 9.04 15.64 -1.16
CA ALA A 273 7.99 14.72 -1.58
C ALA A 273 6.61 15.30 -1.26
N LEU A 274 5.66 15.14 -2.18
CA LEU A 274 4.30 15.68 -2.07
C LEU A 274 3.26 14.57 -2.11
N LEU A 275 2.43 14.48 -1.07
CA LEU A 275 1.33 13.54 -0.98
C LEU A 275 -0.02 14.29 -0.86
N PRO A 276 -0.58 14.76 -1.98
CA PRO A 276 -1.79 15.58 -1.99
C PRO A 276 -3.10 14.79 -1.81
N GLY A 277 -3.05 13.51 -1.47
CA GLY A 277 -4.16 12.54 -1.51
C GLY A 277 -5.47 13.03 -0.88
N GLY A 278 -6.59 12.72 -1.55
CA GLY A 278 -7.95 13.07 -1.11
C GLY A 278 -8.57 12.09 -0.10
N GLY A 279 -7.86 11.07 0.32
CA GLY A 279 -8.34 10.03 1.23
C GLY A 279 -8.34 8.63 0.59
N GLY A 280 -8.08 7.62 1.40
CA GLY A 280 -8.13 6.21 0.98
C GLY A 280 -6.81 5.45 1.04
N GLU A 281 -5.68 6.10 0.99
CA GLU A 281 -4.40 5.45 1.25
C GLU A 281 -4.16 5.34 2.75
N SER A 282 -4.24 4.12 3.25
CA SER A 282 -3.92 3.87 4.66
C SER A 282 -2.42 3.80 4.90
N ARG A 283 -1.66 3.37 3.91
CA ARG A 283 -0.19 3.31 3.95
C ARG A 283 0.37 3.72 2.57
N SER A 284 0.81 4.95 2.47
CA SER A 284 1.40 5.48 1.23
C SER A 284 2.81 4.94 1.04
N VAL A 285 3.05 4.27 -0.10
CA VAL A 285 4.40 3.82 -0.50
C VAL A 285 5.32 5.03 -0.65
N LEU A 286 4.84 6.10 -1.31
CA LEU A 286 5.62 7.32 -1.46
C LEU A 286 6.06 7.90 -0.11
N ALA A 287 5.16 7.96 0.89
CA ALA A 287 5.53 8.48 2.21
C ALA A 287 6.62 7.61 2.86
N GLN A 288 6.52 6.28 2.75
CA GLN A 288 7.53 5.38 3.30
C GLN A 288 8.87 5.54 2.58
N GLU A 289 8.87 5.58 1.26
CA GLU A 289 10.09 5.76 0.46
C GLU A 289 10.72 7.12 0.70
N ALA A 290 9.93 8.19 0.82
CA ALA A 290 10.43 9.54 1.12
C ALA A 290 11.13 9.59 2.50
N LEU A 291 10.51 9.02 3.54
CA LEU A 291 11.13 8.99 4.88
C LEU A 291 12.42 8.14 4.88
N HIS A 292 12.45 7.01 4.18
CA HIS A 292 13.67 6.20 4.04
C HIS A 292 14.77 6.91 3.23
N ALA A 293 14.39 7.65 2.20
CA ALA A 293 15.32 8.43 1.37
C ALA A 293 15.74 9.75 2.03
N ARG A 294 15.25 10.05 3.25
CA ARG A 294 15.48 11.33 3.95
C ARG A 294 14.99 12.54 3.14
N VAL A 295 13.90 12.38 2.39
CA VAL A 295 13.26 13.49 1.65
C VAL A 295 12.12 14.04 2.48
N PRO A 296 12.12 15.35 2.81
CA PRO A 296 11.04 15.97 3.58
C PRO A 296 9.71 15.82 2.86
N LEU A 297 8.64 15.54 3.61
CA LEU A 297 7.33 15.22 3.08
C LEU A 297 6.30 16.28 3.48
N VAL A 298 5.54 16.77 2.50
CA VAL A 298 4.28 17.50 2.73
C VAL A 298 3.11 16.59 2.35
N ALA A 299 2.18 16.36 3.26
CA ALA A 299 1.08 15.45 3.04
C ALA A 299 -0.26 15.99 3.55
N THR A 300 -1.34 15.65 2.88
CA THR A 300 -2.69 15.88 3.41
C THR A 300 -3.00 14.90 4.53
N LEU A 301 -3.62 15.39 5.60
CA LEU A 301 -4.02 14.59 6.76
C LEU A 301 -5.24 13.73 6.43
N THR A 302 -5.03 12.59 5.79
CA THR A 302 -6.09 11.65 5.38
C THR A 302 -5.76 10.22 5.76
N GLY A 303 -6.77 9.44 6.14
CA GLY A 303 -6.62 8.03 6.47
C GLY A 303 -5.54 7.78 7.52
N GLY A 304 -4.66 6.80 7.26
CA GLY A 304 -3.57 6.41 8.17
C GLY A 304 -2.27 7.21 8.00
N VAL A 305 -2.26 8.33 7.26
CA VAL A 305 -1.02 9.08 6.99
C VAL A 305 -0.35 9.55 8.29
N ARG A 306 -1.11 10.12 9.25
CA ARG A 306 -0.55 10.54 10.55
C ARG A 306 0.06 9.37 11.33
N GLU A 307 -0.60 8.21 11.33
CA GLU A 307 -0.09 7.00 11.99
C GLU A 307 1.21 6.51 11.33
N LEU A 308 1.29 6.64 10.00
CA LEU A 308 2.45 6.25 9.22
C LEU A 308 3.66 7.18 9.45
N VAL A 309 3.46 8.49 9.38
CA VAL A 309 4.57 9.46 9.37
C VAL A 309 4.84 10.11 10.73
N GLY A 310 3.91 10.02 11.69
CA GLY A 310 4.04 10.70 12.99
C GLY A 310 4.25 12.21 12.80
N ASP A 311 5.31 12.73 13.41
CA ASP A 311 5.74 14.13 13.31
C ASP A 311 6.81 14.37 12.22
N ALA A 312 7.09 13.35 11.39
CA ALA A 312 8.13 13.39 10.36
C ALA A 312 7.66 13.98 9.01
N ALA A 313 6.52 14.66 8.99
CA ALA A 313 6.01 15.33 7.80
C ALA A 313 5.23 16.61 8.16
N GLU A 314 5.17 17.54 7.21
CA GLU A 314 4.21 18.64 7.29
C GLU A 314 2.83 18.12 6.90
N LEU A 315 1.92 18.06 7.87
CA LEU A 315 0.55 17.59 7.65
C LEU A 315 -0.41 18.76 7.54
N VAL A 316 -1.16 18.80 6.44
CA VAL A 316 -2.14 19.85 6.15
C VAL A 316 -3.57 19.30 6.06
N PRO A 317 -4.61 20.11 6.28
CA PRO A 317 -5.99 19.68 6.11
C PRO A 317 -6.24 19.15 4.69
N PRO A 318 -7.11 18.14 4.52
CA PRO A 318 -7.54 17.69 3.20
C PRO A 318 -8.38 18.78 2.51
N HIS A 319 -8.34 18.79 1.19
CA HIS A 319 -9.10 19.73 0.35
C HIS A 319 -8.77 21.23 0.58
N ASP A 320 -7.58 21.52 1.12
CA ASP A 320 -7.09 22.90 1.33
C ASP A 320 -5.81 23.13 0.52
N PRO A 321 -5.93 23.56 -0.76
CA PRO A 321 -4.77 23.82 -1.61
C PRO A 321 -3.94 25.01 -1.12
N ALA A 322 -4.54 25.97 -0.43
CA ALA A 322 -3.81 27.11 0.11
C ALA A 322 -2.90 26.70 1.27
N ALA A 323 -3.40 25.88 2.20
CA ALA A 323 -2.60 25.33 3.28
C ALA A 323 -1.48 24.40 2.74
N PHE A 324 -1.77 23.61 1.69
CA PHE A 324 -0.78 22.75 1.05
C PHE A 324 0.31 23.59 0.38
N ALA A 325 -0.07 24.62 -0.39
CA ALA A 325 0.87 25.52 -1.04
C ALA A 325 1.78 26.24 -0.01
N ALA A 326 1.18 26.76 1.05
CA ALA A 326 1.92 27.46 2.10
C ALA A 326 2.89 26.52 2.86
N ALA A 327 2.53 25.26 3.09
CA ALA A 327 3.39 24.28 3.74
C ALA A 327 4.64 23.97 2.88
N VAL A 328 4.46 23.83 1.57
CA VAL A 328 5.58 23.64 0.62
C VAL A 328 6.52 24.85 0.66
N VAL A 329 5.98 26.06 0.56
CA VAL A 329 6.80 27.29 0.59
C VAL A 329 7.59 27.39 1.90
N ARG A 330 6.93 27.24 3.04
CA ARG A 330 7.62 27.28 4.35
C ARG A 330 8.77 26.27 4.42
N LEU A 331 8.56 25.06 3.91
CA LEU A 331 9.58 24.02 4.01
C LEU A 331 10.73 24.22 3.03
N LEU A 332 10.50 24.87 1.90
CA LEU A 332 11.56 25.29 0.96
C LEU A 332 12.38 26.47 1.52
N ASP A 333 11.75 27.36 2.31
CA ASP A 333 12.39 28.55 2.87
C ASP A 333 13.04 28.29 4.24
N ASP A 334 12.79 27.12 4.85
CA ASP A 334 13.31 26.75 6.18
C ASP A 334 14.14 25.45 6.14
N PRO A 335 15.46 25.55 5.84
CA PRO A 335 16.36 24.40 5.80
C PRO A 335 16.50 23.68 7.15
N GLU A 336 16.35 24.41 8.28
CA GLU A 336 16.45 23.81 9.63
C GLU A 336 15.23 22.92 9.88
N ARG A 337 14.05 23.36 9.51
CA ARG A 337 12.82 22.56 9.57
C ARG A 337 12.91 21.34 8.65
N ALA A 338 13.41 21.53 7.43
CA ALA A 338 13.61 20.42 6.48
C ALA A 338 14.56 19.35 7.07
N GLU A 339 15.68 19.75 7.69
CA GLU A 339 16.61 18.81 8.30
C GLU A 339 16.00 18.11 9.53
N LEU A 340 15.26 18.83 10.36
CA LEU A 340 14.51 18.23 11.46
C LEU A 340 13.55 17.14 10.97
N LEU A 341 12.81 17.39 9.88
CA LEU A 341 11.90 16.38 9.30
C LEU A 341 12.65 15.17 8.74
N ARG A 342 13.85 15.34 8.15
CA ARG A 342 14.72 14.22 7.73
C ARG A 342 15.11 13.33 8.89
N ASP A 343 15.51 13.94 10.02
CA ASP A 343 15.89 13.20 11.21
C ASP A 343 14.72 12.49 11.88
N LEU A 344 13.58 13.17 11.97
CA LEU A 344 12.33 12.57 12.45
C LEU A 344 11.88 11.41 11.53
N GLY A 345 12.02 11.58 10.21
CA GLY A 345 11.73 10.55 9.23
C GLY A 345 12.56 9.28 9.40
N THR A 346 13.85 9.45 9.63
CA THR A 346 14.76 8.32 9.90
C THR A 346 14.33 7.56 11.15
N ARG A 347 13.99 8.28 12.24
CA ARG A 347 13.53 7.65 13.51
C ARG A 347 12.17 6.97 13.33
N GLN A 348 11.23 7.60 12.62
CA GLN A 348 9.92 7.04 12.34
C GLN A 348 10.03 5.75 11.51
N ALA A 349 10.85 5.76 10.46
CA ALA A 349 11.08 4.61 9.60
C ALA A 349 11.75 3.44 10.34
N ALA A 350 12.64 3.73 11.28
CA ALA A 350 13.27 2.71 12.13
C ALA A 350 12.28 2.03 13.10
N GLY A 351 11.17 2.70 13.43
CA GLY A 351 10.10 2.16 14.28
C GLY A 351 9.04 1.34 13.53
N TRP A 352 9.10 1.28 12.20
CA TRP A 352 8.13 0.49 11.45
C TRP A 352 8.43 -1.01 11.54
N PRO A 353 7.39 -1.86 11.50
CA PRO A 353 7.60 -3.29 11.56
C PRO A 353 8.43 -3.79 10.37
N THR A 354 9.28 -4.73 10.64
CA THR A 354 10.03 -5.49 9.63
C THR A 354 9.13 -6.52 8.94
N GLU A 355 9.60 -7.07 7.82
CA GLU A 355 8.91 -8.19 7.14
C GLU A 355 8.80 -9.41 8.06
N ASP A 356 9.86 -9.71 8.82
CA ASP A 356 9.88 -10.81 9.79
C ASP A 356 8.87 -10.63 10.91
N GLU A 357 8.75 -9.44 11.48
CA GLU A 357 7.76 -9.12 12.51
C GLU A 357 6.33 -9.20 11.96
N THR A 358 6.12 -8.74 10.72
CA THR A 358 4.83 -8.87 10.02
C THR A 358 4.44 -10.34 9.85
N VAL A 359 5.36 -11.17 9.37
CA VAL A 359 5.14 -12.61 9.19
C VAL A 359 4.89 -13.30 10.54
N ALA A 360 5.67 -12.98 11.56
CA ALA A 360 5.51 -13.55 12.90
C ALA A 360 4.14 -13.20 13.51
N GLN A 361 3.68 -11.96 13.37
CA GLN A 361 2.36 -11.55 13.83
C GLN A 361 1.24 -12.28 13.10
N VAL A 362 1.31 -12.40 11.78
CA VAL A 362 0.31 -13.11 10.99
C VAL A 362 0.30 -14.59 11.34
N LEU A 363 1.48 -15.21 11.48
CA LEU A 363 1.58 -16.63 11.87
C LEU A 363 1.00 -16.89 13.26
N SER A 364 1.20 -15.98 14.21
CA SER A 364 0.57 -16.06 15.54
C SER A 364 -0.97 -16.10 15.46
N VAL A 365 -1.56 -15.31 14.55
CA VAL A 365 -3.01 -15.33 14.31
C VAL A 365 -3.44 -16.67 13.67
N TYR A 366 -2.63 -17.21 12.77
CA TYR A 366 -2.90 -18.52 12.14
C TYR A 366 -2.87 -19.64 13.16
N ASP A 367 -1.87 -19.66 14.02
CA ASP A 367 -1.72 -20.67 15.08
C ASP A 367 -2.89 -20.64 16.05
N GLU A 368 -3.33 -19.43 16.46
CA GLU A 368 -4.52 -19.25 17.33
C GLU A 368 -5.78 -19.88 16.72
N LEU A 369 -5.97 -19.79 15.40
CA LEU A 369 -7.17 -20.26 14.72
C LEU A 369 -7.12 -21.72 14.31
N THR A 370 -5.95 -22.33 14.25
CA THR A 370 -5.76 -23.72 13.79
C THR A 370 -5.39 -24.68 14.90
N GLN A 371 -4.97 -24.18 16.08
CA GLN A 371 -4.76 -25.03 17.24
C GLN A 371 -6.10 -25.56 17.78
N PRO A 372 -6.20 -26.85 18.14
CA PRO A 372 -7.39 -27.35 18.81
C PRO A 372 -7.55 -26.60 20.15
N GLN A 373 -8.65 -25.88 20.31
CA GLN A 373 -8.98 -25.31 21.62
C GLN A 373 -9.08 -26.45 22.65
N PRO A 374 -8.42 -26.33 23.82
CA PRO A 374 -8.63 -27.30 24.88
C PRO A 374 -10.12 -27.28 25.21
N MET A 375 -10.77 -28.45 25.12
CA MET A 375 -12.15 -28.59 25.59
C MET A 375 -12.17 -28.26 27.08
N ILE A 376 -12.83 -27.16 27.42
CA ILE A 376 -13.16 -26.78 28.80
C ILE A 376 -14.38 -27.59 29.26
#